data_33bb1c53fbe397411a990935a0d39e98
#
_entry.id   33bb1c53fbe397411a990935a0d39e98
#
_cell.length_a   1.000
_cell.length_b   1.000
_cell.length_c   1.000
_cell.angle_alpha   90.00
_cell.angle_beta   90.00
_cell.angle_gamma   90.00
#
_symmetry.space_group_name_H-M   'P 1'
#
loop_
_entity.id
_entity.type
_entity.pdbx_description
1 polymer ?
#
loop_
_entity_poly.entity_id
_entity_poly.type
_entity_poly.pdbx_seq_one_letter_code
_entity_poly.pdbx_strand_id
1 'polypeptide(L)'
;KFTNKGDYFASDLIREQKPKLMLCMTYDYNKNVIRKRGQKGDQVPDIYIIENNLRSLQTIFADIHFKYKGLSFMGEYVNRTIPNGSPVLWAIYDINGEIIDVEETYYTGSAINLQMGYLMKNNWEIAGRYTQVTPEAITLNNNINQYTLGFSRYVVGHNLKVQGDISYTHEENKDDIVMFRLQTEFNF
;
A
#
# COMPACT_ATOMS: atom_id res chain seq x y z
N LYS A 1 -5.94 21.85 9.67
CA LYS A 1 -5.92 21.95 8.22
C LYS A 1 -4.48 21.83 7.71
N PHE A 2 -4.24 20.97 6.73
CA PHE A 2 -2.95 20.84 6.05
C PHE A 2 -2.88 21.91 4.95
N THR A 3 -1.95 22.85 5.06
CA THR A 3 -1.89 24.01 4.15
C THR A 3 -0.47 24.33 3.65
N ASN A 4 0.55 23.83 4.33
CA ASN A 4 1.95 24.08 4.00
C ASN A 4 2.58 22.83 3.37
N LYS A 5 3.64 23.00 2.54
CA LYS A 5 4.37 21.85 1.96
C LYS A 5 4.83 20.85 3.03
N GLY A 6 5.32 21.32 4.18
CA GLY A 6 5.79 20.47 5.29
C GLY A 6 4.68 19.67 5.98
N ASP A 7 3.42 20.03 5.79
CA ASP A 7 2.29 19.31 6.39
C ASP A 7 2.13 17.90 5.82
N TYR A 8 2.51 17.69 4.55
CA TYR A 8 2.38 16.41 3.85
C TYR A 8 3.57 15.46 4.04
N PHE A 9 4.64 15.89 4.70
CA PHE A 9 5.74 14.99 5.03
C PHE A 9 5.32 13.99 6.11
N ALA A 10 5.89 12.78 6.08
CA ALA A 10 5.54 11.74 7.04
C ALA A 10 5.81 12.18 8.50
N SER A 11 6.96 12.81 8.77
CA SER A 11 7.34 13.28 10.10
C SER A 11 6.78 14.67 10.44
N ASP A 12 6.52 14.92 11.73
CA ASP A 12 6.10 16.23 12.25
C ASP A 12 7.32 17.08 12.65
N LEU A 13 8.16 17.50 11.67
CA LEU A 13 9.39 18.26 11.91
C LEU A 13 9.17 19.62 12.59
N ILE A 14 8.06 20.26 12.32
CA ILE A 14 7.71 21.55 12.93
C ILE A 14 7.08 21.44 14.29
N ARG A 15 6.81 20.20 14.74
CA ARG A 15 6.19 19.89 16.03
C ARG A 15 4.92 20.71 16.27
N GLU A 16 3.95 20.49 15.40
CA GLU A 16 2.66 21.20 15.37
C GLU A 16 2.06 21.36 16.77
N GLN A 17 1.85 22.61 17.19
CA GLN A 17 1.35 22.90 18.51
C GLN A 17 -0.15 22.64 18.67
N LYS A 18 -0.87 22.54 17.56
CA LYS A 18 -2.30 22.18 17.51
C LYS A 18 -2.46 20.91 16.66
N PRO A 19 -3.37 20.00 17.05
CA PRO A 19 -3.63 18.82 16.25
C PRO A 19 -4.00 19.19 14.80
N LYS A 20 -3.33 18.57 13.83
CA LYS A 20 -3.69 18.65 12.42
C LYS A 20 -4.21 17.30 11.96
N LEU A 21 -5.34 17.29 11.31
CA LEU A 21 -5.97 16.10 10.74
C LEU A 21 -6.34 16.36 9.28
N MET A 22 -6.05 15.40 8.42
CA MET A 22 -6.54 15.31 7.05
C MET A 22 -7.21 13.95 6.86
N LEU A 23 -8.35 13.96 6.22
CA LEU A 23 -9.06 12.78 5.72
C LEU A 23 -9.27 12.97 4.23
N CYS A 24 -9.00 11.93 3.45
CA CYS A 24 -9.21 11.91 2.01
C CYS A 24 -9.91 10.60 1.62
N MET A 25 -10.74 10.67 0.59
CA MET A 25 -11.36 9.51 -0.03
C MET A 25 -11.36 9.71 -1.53
N THR A 26 -10.97 8.67 -2.27
CA THR A 26 -10.95 8.67 -3.74
C THR A 26 -11.65 7.43 -4.24
N TYR A 27 -12.49 7.61 -5.26
CA TYR A 27 -13.09 6.51 -6.02
C TYR A 27 -12.56 6.55 -7.44
N ASP A 28 -12.11 5.40 -7.93
CA ASP A 28 -11.60 5.18 -9.29
C ASP A 28 -12.40 4.08 -9.97
N TYR A 29 -12.80 4.31 -11.22
CA TYR A 29 -13.50 3.34 -12.04
C TYR A 29 -12.84 3.24 -13.41
N ASN A 30 -12.30 2.07 -13.71
CA ASN A 30 -11.66 1.76 -14.98
C ASN A 30 -12.50 0.74 -15.74
N LYS A 31 -13.04 1.16 -16.89
CA LYS A 31 -13.87 0.31 -17.74
C LYS A 31 -12.99 -0.53 -18.69
N ASN A 32 -13.31 -1.83 -18.80
CA ASN A 32 -12.71 -2.75 -19.77
C ASN A 32 -11.18 -2.69 -19.76
N VAL A 33 -10.57 -2.94 -18.60
CA VAL A 33 -9.13 -2.81 -18.43
C VAL A 33 -8.37 -3.98 -19.09
N ILE A 34 -7.32 -3.64 -19.82
CA ILE A 34 -6.44 -4.59 -20.50
C ILE A 34 -5.23 -5.02 -19.66
N ARG A 35 -5.06 -4.43 -18.47
CA ARG A 35 -3.95 -4.75 -17.55
C ARG A 35 -4.47 -5.25 -16.22
N LYS A 36 -3.85 -6.29 -15.68
CA LYS A 36 -4.31 -6.98 -14.45
C LYS A 36 -4.37 -6.08 -13.22
N ARG A 37 -3.62 -4.97 -13.20
CA ARG A 37 -3.60 -3.97 -12.10
C ARG A 37 -4.24 -2.63 -12.48
N GLY A 38 -5.09 -2.60 -13.49
CA GLY A 38 -5.67 -1.38 -14.02
C GLY A 38 -4.73 -0.71 -15.02
N GLN A 39 -4.02 0.35 -14.63
CA GLN A 39 -3.07 1.05 -15.52
C GLN A 39 -1.68 0.42 -15.54
N LYS A 40 -1.37 -0.48 -14.62
CA LYS A 40 -0.07 -1.13 -14.46
C LYS A 40 -0.22 -2.66 -14.44
N GLY A 41 0.92 -3.34 -14.48
CA GLY A 41 0.98 -4.79 -14.48
C GLY A 41 0.93 -5.36 -15.89
N ASP A 42 0.95 -6.68 -15.94
CA ASP A 42 0.92 -7.43 -17.17
C ASP A 42 -0.42 -7.29 -17.88
N GLN A 43 -0.39 -7.35 -19.19
CA GLN A 43 -1.58 -7.39 -20.01
C GLN A 43 -2.31 -8.73 -19.83
N VAL A 44 -3.63 -8.70 -19.87
CA VAL A 44 -4.42 -9.92 -19.97
C VAL A 44 -4.14 -10.61 -21.31
N PRO A 45 -4.30 -11.94 -21.40
CA PRO A 45 -4.11 -12.65 -22.67
C PRO A 45 -4.95 -12.06 -23.81
N ASP A 46 -4.38 -12.02 -25.02
CA ASP A 46 -4.99 -11.35 -26.19
C ASP A 46 -6.39 -11.88 -26.53
N ILE A 47 -6.67 -13.16 -26.23
CA ILE A 47 -8.00 -13.74 -26.45
C ILE A 47 -9.12 -12.96 -25.73
N TYR A 48 -8.87 -12.48 -24.49
CA TYR A 48 -9.85 -11.69 -23.75
C TYR A 48 -10.09 -10.31 -24.34
N ILE A 49 -9.07 -9.75 -25.01
CA ILE A 49 -9.17 -8.48 -25.73
C ILE A 49 -9.96 -8.68 -27.03
N ILE A 50 -9.64 -9.72 -27.81
CA ILE A 50 -10.29 -10.06 -29.08
C ILE A 50 -11.76 -10.39 -28.87
N GLU A 51 -12.10 -11.17 -27.84
CA GLU A 51 -13.47 -11.55 -27.52
C GLU A 51 -14.24 -10.46 -26.76
N ASN A 52 -13.60 -9.31 -26.47
CA ASN A 52 -14.16 -8.23 -25.67
C ASN A 52 -14.63 -8.70 -24.28
N ASN A 53 -13.95 -9.69 -23.71
CA ASN A 53 -14.25 -10.28 -22.40
C ASN A 53 -13.41 -9.64 -21.28
N LEU A 54 -13.27 -8.33 -21.31
CA LEU A 54 -12.53 -7.55 -20.34
C LEU A 54 -13.38 -7.25 -19.11
N ARG A 55 -12.71 -7.04 -17.97
CA ARG A 55 -13.35 -6.65 -16.71
C ARG A 55 -13.19 -5.16 -16.46
N SER A 56 -14.14 -4.61 -15.75
CA SER A 56 -14.03 -3.26 -15.20
C SER A 56 -13.59 -3.35 -13.74
N LEU A 57 -12.70 -2.45 -13.33
CA LEU A 57 -12.21 -2.36 -11.96
C LEU A 57 -12.77 -1.13 -11.28
N GLN A 58 -13.24 -1.26 -10.06
CA GLN A 58 -13.53 -0.15 -9.16
C GLN A 58 -12.61 -0.22 -7.95
N THR A 59 -12.08 0.94 -7.55
CA THR A 59 -11.16 1.04 -6.42
C THR A 59 -11.57 2.19 -5.53
N ILE A 60 -11.66 1.94 -4.23
CA ILE A 60 -11.85 2.95 -3.20
C ILE A 60 -10.54 3.10 -2.45
N PHE A 61 -10.10 4.35 -2.26
CA PHE A 61 -8.98 4.70 -1.42
C PHE A 61 -9.49 5.58 -0.28
N ALA A 62 -8.98 5.38 0.92
CA ALA A 62 -9.22 6.23 2.07
C ALA A 62 -7.92 6.49 2.81
N ASP A 63 -7.64 7.76 3.10
CA ASP A 63 -6.39 8.19 3.70
C ASP A 63 -6.66 9.04 4.95
N ILE A 64 -5.83 8.87 5.96
CA ILE A 64 -5.81 9.69 7.16
C ILE A 64 -4.39 10.13 7.46
N HIS A 65 -4.19 11.42 7.70
CA HIS A 65 -2.94 11.97 8.21
C HIS A 65 -3.20 12.78 9.47
N PHE A 66 -2.36 12.56 10.49
CA PHE A 66 -2.45 13.26 11.75
C PHE A 66 -1.07 13.70 12.21
N LYS A 67 -0.98 14.94 12.76
CA LYS A 67 0.26 15.49 13.35
C LYS A 67 -0.04 16.27 14.60
N TYR A 68 0.79 16.08 15.64
CA TYR A 68 0.71 16.81 16.87
C TYR A 68 1.96 16.62 17.75
N LYS A 69 2.66 17.72 18.08
CA LYS A 69 3.81 17.77 19.02
C LYS A 69 4.90 16.71 18.75
N GLY A 70 5.24 16.51 17.49
CA GLY A 70 6.23 15.52 17.05
C GLY A 70 5.67 14.13 16.77
N LEU A 71 4.43 13.86 17.17
CA LEU A 71 3.72 12.65 16.76
C LEU A 71 3.18 12.82 15.34
N SER A 72 3.40 11.83 14.51
CA SER A 72 2.83 11.72 13.17
C SER A 72 2.16 10.36 13.01
N PHE A 73 1.01 10.34 12.36
CA PHE A 73 0.30 9.13 11.99
C PHE A 73 -0.20 9.25 10.55
N MET A 74 -0.06 8.18 9.80
CA MET A 74 -0.57 8.04 8.45
C MET A 74 -1.24 6.67 8.33
N GLY A 75 -2.45 6.65 7.81
CA GLY A 75 -3.19 5.44 7.51
C GLY A 75 -3.73 5.50 6.10
N GLU A 76 -3.61 4.41 5.38
CA GLU A 76 -4.12 4.25 4.03
C GLU A 76 -4.89 2.94 3.95
N TYR A 77 -6.02 2.97 3.30
CA TYR A 77 -6.82 1.79 2.98
C TYR A 77 -7.17 1.81 1.51
N VAL A 78 -7.08 0.67 0.87
CA VAL A 78 -7.53 0.47 -0.50
C VAL A 78 -8.39 -0.78 -0.58
N ASN A 79 -9.46 -0.71 -1.34
CA ASN A 79 -10.25 -1.87 -1.72
C ASN A 79 -10.54 -1.82 -3.23
N ARG A 80 -10.20 -2.89 -3.93
CA ARG A 80 -10.42 -3.05 -5.36
C ARG A 80 -11.26 -4.27 -5.63
N THR A 81 -12.32 -4.08 -6.41
CA THR A 81 -13.26 -5.13 -6.77
C THR A 81 -13.63 -5.05 -8.26
N ILE A 82 -14.21 -6.13 -8.75
CA ILE A 82 -14.85 -6.19 -10.07
C ILE A 82 -16.37 -6.12 -9.83
N PRO A 83 -17.07 -5.06 -10.31
CA PRO A 83 -18.49 -4.89 -10.04
C PRO A 83 -19.37 -5.95 -10.70
N ASN A 84 -18.92 -6.54 -11.82
CA ASN A 84 -19.69 -7.52 -12.58
C ASN A 84 -18.78 -8.64 -13.06
N GLY A 85 -18.84 -9.80 -12.41
CA GLY A 85 -18.11 -10.99 -12.78
C GLY A 85 -16.99 -11.39 -11.81
N SER A 86 -16.20 -12.37 -12.21
CA SER A 86 -15.06 -12.88 -11.44
C SER A 86 -13.77 -12.15 -11.81
N PRO A 87 -12.85 -11.94 -10.86
CA PRO A 87 -11.50 -11.49 -11.16
C PRO A 87 -10.66 -12.56 -11.88
N VAL A 88 -11.03 -13.83 -11.70
CA VAL A 88 -10.33 -14.96 -12.32
C VAL A 88 -10.69 -15.04 -13.79
N LEU A 89 -9.67 -15.07 -14.63
CA LEU A 89 -9.79 -15.24 -16.08
C LEU A 89 -9.55 -16.69 -16.48
N TRP A 90 -8.53 -17.31 -15.91
CA TRP A 90 -8.19 -18.71 -16.16
C TRP A 90 -7.86 -19.42 -14.86
N ALA A 91 -8.53 -20.55 -14.64
CA ALA A 91 -8.34 -21.41 -13.48
C ALA A 91 -8.36 -22.88 -13.87
N ILE A 92 -7.69 -23.69 -13.09
CA ILE A 92 -7.75 -25.16 -13.15
C ILE A 92 -8.77 -25.63 -12.13
N TYR A 93 -9.64 -26.55 -12.56
CA TYR A 93 -10.73 -27.08 -11.74
C TYR A 93 -10.49 -28.56 -11.43
N ASP A 94 -10.91 -28.99 -10.25
CA ASP A 94 -10.98 -30.42 -9.90
C ASP A 94 -12.20 -31.13 -10.55
N ILE A 95 -12.34 -32.42 -10.27
CA ILE A 95 -13.47 -33.24 -10.79
C ILE A 95 -14.83 -32.81 -10.23
N ASN A 96 -14.86 -32.05 -9.13
CA ASN A 96 -16.07 -31.55 -8.49
C ASN A 96 -16.43 -30.14 -8.98
N GLY A 97 -15.57 -29.52 -9.80
CA GLY A 97 -15.73 -28.15 -10.31
C GLY A 97 -15.22 -27.08 -9.35
N GLU A 98 -14.40 -27.42 -8.36
CA GLU A 98 -13.74 -26.46 -7.47
C GLU A 98 -12.43 -25.95 -8.09
N ILE A 99 -12.13 -24.66 -7.90
CA ILE A 99 -10.88 -24.06 -8.36
C ILE A 99 -9.74 -24.58 -7.48
N ILE A 100 -8.77 -25.26 -8.11
CA ILE A 100 -7.57 -25.77 -7.45
C ILE A 100 -6.32 -24.95 -7.76
N ASP A 101 -6.33 -24.18 -8.85
CA ASP A 101 -5.24 -23.26 -9.20
C ASP A 101 -5.77 -22.11 -10.06
N VAL A 102 -5.11 -20.95 -9.99
CA VAL A 102 -5.46 -19.75 -10.76
C VAL A 102 -4.24 -19.24 -11.52
N GLU A 103 -4.25 -19.45 -12.84
CA GLU A 103 -3.15 -19.04 -13.71
C GLU A 103 -3.25 -17.56 -14.10
N GLU A 104 -4.48 -17.06 -14.33
CA GLU A 104 -4.72 -15.70 -14.79
C GLU A 104 -5.83 -15.01 -14.01
N THR A 105 -5.50 -13.86 -13.39
CA THR A 105 -6.47 -13.09 -12.61
C THR A 105 -6.17 -11.59 -12.64
N TYR A 106 -7.22 -10.76 -12.47
CA TYR A 106 -7.07 -9.37 -12.06
C TYR A 106 -6.75 -9.29 -10.57
N TYR A 107 -5.90 -8.33 -10.18
CA TYR A 107 -5.55 -8.11 -8.79
C TYR A 107 -6.66 -7.34 -8.07
N THR A 108 -7.46 -8.07 -7.29
CA THR A 108 -8.56 -7.59 -6.46
C THR A 108 -8.32 -7.93 -4.99
N GLY A 109 -9.04 -7.26 -4.10
CA GLY A 109 -8.90 -7.42 -2.67
C GLY A 109 -8.68 -6.09 -1.97
N SER A 110 -8.14 -6.14 -0.76
CA SER A 110 -7.90 -4.95 0.07
C SER A 110 -6.47 -4.88 0.58
N ALA A 111 -6.04 -3.66 0.92
CA ALA A 111 -4.79 -3.46 1.63
C ALA A 111 -4.92 -2.31 2.64
N ILE A 112 -4.14 -2.42 3.71
CA ILE A 112 -3.98 -1.40 4.76
C ILE A 112 -2.51 -1.08 4.90
N ASN A 113 -2.18 0.21 5.05
CA ASN A 113 -0.86 0.69 5.44
C ASN A 113 -1.03 1.67 6.59
N LEU A 114 -0.47 1.34 7.75
CA LEU A 114 -0.52 2.17 8.95
C LEU A 114 0.91 2.51 9.35
N GLN A 115 1.20 3.79 9.49
CA GLN A 115 2.50 4.27 9.94
C GLN A 115 2.34 5.28 11.06
N MET A 116 3.15 5.13 12.09
CA MET A 116 3.23 6.07 13.20
C MET A 116 4.69 6.39 13.49
N GLY A 117 5.00 7.67 13.69
CA GLY A 117 6.32 8.16 14.04
C GLY A 117 6.29 9.14 15.20
N TYR A 118 7.36 9.16 16.00
CA TYR A 118 7.58 10.16 17.01
C TYR A 118 8.94 10.82 16.85
N LEU A 119 8.93 12.12 16.58
CA LEU A 119 10.11 12.96 16.43
C LEU A 119 10.49 13.58 17.76
N MET A 120 11.58 13.12 18.35
CA MET A 120 12.16 13.64 19.59
C MET A 120 12.74 15.05 19.37
N LYS A 121 12.93 15.79 20.48
CA LYS A 121 13.46 17.17 20.47
C LYS A 121 14.86 17.28 19.84
N ASN A 122 15.65 16.23 19.90
CA ASN A 122 17.00 16.15 19.33
C ASN A 122 17.03 15.75 17.82
N ASN A 123 15.88 15.77 17.15
CA ASN A 123 15.69 15.43 15.76
C ASN A 123 15.98 13.95 15.38
N TRP A 124 15.93 13.06 16.35
CA TRP A 124 15.79 11.64 16.11
C TRP A 124 14.31 11.27 16.02
N GLU A 125 13.99 10.39 15.14
CA GLU A 125 12.64 9.82 15.00
C GLU A 125 12.70 8.30 15.10
N ILE A 126 11.74 7.73 15.82
CA ILE A 126 11.40 6.33 15.76
C ILE A 126 10.06 6.20 15.05
N ALA A 127 9.96 5.29 14.09
CA ALA A 127 8.72 5.07 13.36
C ALA A 127 8.45 3.58 13.20
N GLY A 128 7.18 3.20 13.33
CA GLY A 128 6.69 1.86 13.02
C GLY A 128 5.72 1.91 11.85
N ARG A 129 5.74 0.88 11.00
CA ARG A 129 4.79 0.70 9.90
C ARG A 129 4.29 -0.74 9.88
N TYR A 130 2.99 -0.87 9.69
CA TYR A 130 2.31 -2.13 9.40
C TYR A 130 1.65 -2.03 8.03
N THR A 131 1.92 -3.01 7.18
CA THR A 131 1.28 -3.12 5.88
C THR A 131 0.68 -4.52 5.75
N GLN A 132 -0.59 -4.59 5.36
CA GLN A 132 -1.28 -5.83 5.07
C GLN A 132 -1.87 -5.77 3.67
N VAL A 133 -1.74 -6.86 2.92
CA VAL A 133 -2.42 -7.08 1.65
C VAL A 133 -3.24 -8.35 1.78
N THR A 134 -4.55 -8.22 1.51
CA THR A 134 -5.50 -9.32 1.55
C THR A 134 -6.15 -9.43 0.17
N PRO A 135 -5.63 -10.29 -0.71
CA PRO A 135 -6.24 -10.56 -2.01
C PRO A 135 -7.64 -11.14 -1.85
N GLU A 136 -8.47 -11.03 -2.86
CA GLU A 136 -9.77 -11.71 -2.91
C GLU A 136 -9.55 -13.22 -2.94
N ALA A 137 -10.20 -13.96 -2.04
CA ALA A 137 -9.93 -15.39 -1.81
C ALA A 137 -10.00 -16.25 -3.08
N ILE A 138 -10.92 -15.94 -3.99
CA ILE A 138 -11.07 -16.67 -5.26
C ILE A 138 -9.84 -16.58 -6.18
N THR A 139 -8.95 -15.60 -5.96
CA THR A 139 -7.73 -15.42 -6.77
C THR A 139 -6.61 -16.37 -6.35
N LEU A 140 -6.75 -17.05 -5.23
CA LEU A 140 -5.73 -17.91 -4.59
C LEU A 140 -4.37 -17.22 -4.37
N ASN A 141 -4.31 -15.89 -4.41
CA ASN A 141 -3.12 -15.15 -4.07
C ASN A 141 -2.93 -15.12 -2.55
N ASN A 142 -1.68 -15.12 -2.12
CA ASN A 142 -1.30 -15.15 -0.70
C ASN A 142 -1.57 -13.83 0.01
N ASN A 143 -1.98 -13.91 1.27
CA ASN A 143 -1.96 -12.77 2.18
C ASN A 143 -0.52 -12.38 2.52
N ILE A 144 -0.27 -11.07 2.63
CA ILE A 144 1.04 -10.52 2.98
C ILE A 144 0.89 -9.60 4.17
N ASN A 145 1.71 -9.81 5.19
CA ASN A 145 1.84 -8.93 6.34
C ASN A 145 3.30 -8.45 6.45
N GLN A 146 3.51 -7.14 6.57
CA GLN A 146 4.83 -6.57 6.76
C GLN A 146 4.85 -5.63 7.96
N TYR A 147 5.84 -5.81 8.80
CA TYR A 147 6.15 -4.98 9.96
C TYR A 147 7.49 -4.29 9.72
N THR A 148 7.55 -2.98 9.87
CA THR A 148 8.79 -2.22 9.71
C THR A 148 9.04 -1.34 10.93
N LEU A 149 10.24 -1.37 11.46
CA LEU A 149 10.72 -0.44 12.48
C LEU A 149 11.84 0.40 11.87
N GLY A 150 11.71 1.71 11.93
CA GLY A 150 12.63 2.67 11.36
C GLY A 150 13.15 3.67 12.38
N PHE A 151 14.41 4.08 12.18
CA PHE A 151 15.08 5.14 12.92
C PHE A 151 15.62 6.17 11.92
N SER A 152 15.31 7.43 12.14
CA SER A 152 15.77 8.53 11.28
C SER A 152 16.47 9.61 12.09
N ARG A 153 17.48 10.22 11.50
CA ARG A 153 18.14 11.42 12.02
C ARG A 153 17.97 12.55 11.01
N TYR A 154 17.28 13.59 11.40
CA TYR A 154 17.15 14.80 10.61
C TYR A 154 18.30 15.76 10.99
N VAL A 155 19.29 15.88 10.10
CA VAL A 155 20.49 16.70 10.34
C VAL A 155 20.20 18.15 9.98
N VAL A 156 19.60 18.40 8.79
CA VAL A 156 19.21 19.73 8.31
C VAL A 156 17.75 19.64 7.82
N GLY A 157 16.81 19.53 8.76
CA GLY A 157 15.40 19.37 8.40
C GLY A 157 15.19 18.21 7.42
N HIS A 158 14.46 18.45 6.33
CA HIS A 158 14.31 17.46 5.24
C HIS A 158 15.44 17.49 4.21
N ASN A 159 16.37 18.45 4.31
CA ASN A 159 17.43 18.59 3.30
C ASN A 159 18.55 17.57 3.48
N LEU A 160 18.78 17.11 4.71
CA LEU A 160 19.72 16.04 5.01
C LEU A 160 19.15 15.12 6.07
N LYS A 161 18.84 13.90 5.68
CA LYS A 161 18.34 12.85 6.56
C LYS A 161 19.14 11.56 6.38
N VAL A 162 19.43 10.90 7.48
CA VAL A 162 19.95 9.51 7.51
C VAL A 162 18.89 8.64 8.15
N GLN A 163 18.57 7.53 7.54
CA GLN A 163 17.53 6.60 7.98
C GLN A 163 18.02 5.17 7.90
N GLY A 164 17.71 4.38 8.92
CA GLY A 164 17.84 2.93 8.90
C GLY A 164 16.51 2.29 9.24
N ASP A 165 16.18 1.16 8.63
CA ASP A 165 15.01 0.38 8.99
C ASP A 165 15.26 -1.14 8.90
N ILE A 166 14.47 -1.87 9.67
CA ILE A 166 14.35 -3.31 9.62
C ILE A 166 12.89 -3.65 9.29
N SER A 167 12.68 -4.50 8.30
CA SER A 167 11.37 -5.00 7.92
C SER A 167 11.31 -6.51 8.03
N TYR A 168 10.22 -7.02 8.60
CA TYR A 168 9.84 -8.44 8.61
C TYR A 168 8.60 -8.60 7.75
N THR A 169 8.67 -9.49 6.77
CA THR A 169 7.56 -9.78 5.86
C THR A 169 7.21 -11.26 5.98
N HIS A 170 5.93 -11.51 6.28
CA HIS A 170 5.31 -12.82 6.26
C HIS A 170 4.32 -12.88 5.08
N GLU A 171 4.53 -13.82 4.19
CA GLU A 171 3.62 -14.16 3.10
C GLU A 171 3.15 -15.62 3.28
N GLU A 172 1.85 -15.87 3.21
CA GLU A 172 1.32 -17.23 3.33
C GLU A 172 1.99 -18.17 2.33
N ASN A 173 2.29 -19.39 2.77
CA ASN A 173 2.92 -20.44 1.95
C ASN A 173 4.31 -20.11 1.40
N LYS A 174 5.01 -19.10 1.97
CA LYS A 174 6.39 -18.74 1.63
C LYS A 174 7.23 -18.55 2.88
N ASP A 175 8.54 -18.61 2.71
CA ASP A 175 9.48 -18.30 3.77
C ASP A 175 9.40 -16.83 4.17
N ASP A 176 9.56 -16.58 5.46
CA ASP A 176 9.60 -15.23 6.02
C ASP A 176 10.86 -14.49 5.55
N ILE A 177 10.72 -13.19 5.30
CA ILE A 177 11.82 -12.34 4.83
C ILE A 177 12.12 -11.27 5.86
N VAL A 178 13.39 -11.17 6.26
CA VAL A 178 13.92 -10.04 7.03
C VAL A 178 14.81 -9.19 6.15
N MET A 179 14.56 -7.90 6.10
CA MET A 179 15.33 -6.94 5.29
C MET A 179 15.83 -5.80 6.16
N PHE A 180 17.11 -5.44 6.00
CA PHE A 180 17.72 -4.24 6.57
C PHE A 180 17.98 -3.23 5.46
N ARG A 181 17.66 -1.96 5.72
CA ARG A 181 17.92 -0.87 4.77
C ARG A 181 18.58 0.30 5.48
N LEU A 182 19.58 0.90 4.81
CA LEU A 182 20.18 2.17 5.17
C LEU A 182 20.03 3.14 4.00
N GLN A 183 19.59 4.36 4.30
CA GLN A 183 19.33 5.38 3.29
C GLN A 183 19.83 6.74 3.77
N THR A 184 20.43 7.50 2.86
CA THR A 184 20.74 8.91 3.05
C THR A 184 19.99 9.71 2.00
N GLU A 185 19.32 10.76 2.42
CA GLU A 185 18.56 11.66 1.56
C GLU A 185 19.16 13.06 1.58
N PHE A 186 19.42 13.59 0.39
CA PHE A 186 19.93 14.95 0.18
C PHE A 186 18.95 15.71 -0.73
N ASN A 187 18.46 16.85 -0.27
CA ASN A 187 17.61 17.78 -1.04
C ASN A 187 18.29 19.14 -1.11
N PHE A 188 18.45 19.68 -2.32
CA PHE A 188 19.09 20.98 -2.60
C PHE A 188 18.06 22.03 -3.00
#